data_93f21d6e353e125898d909a1049a06eb
#
_entry.id   93f21d6e353e125898d909a1049a06eb
#
_cell.length_a   1.000
_cell.length_b   1.000
_cell.length_c   1.000
_cell.angle_alpha   90.00
_cell.angle_beta   90.00
_cell.angle_gamma   90.00
#
_symmetry.space_group_name_H-M   'P 1'
#
loop_
_entity.id
_entity.type
_entity.pdbx_description
1 polymer ?
#
loop_
_entity_poly.entity_id
_entity_poly.type
_entity_poly.pdbx_seq_one_letter_code
_entity_poly.pdbx_strand_id
1 'polypeptide(L)'
;MAAPTRAQAELHILLAEDNLVNQKVARRLLERLGHQCEVVNNGREALARWREQTWDVLLIDLQMPEMDGETAIRLLREETVARGLSHQPAIAMTAHAMQGDKERCLAMGFDGYIAKPVSQEALQDEIARVGQPQDQGMPDEARLLKQCADDPSLVQELLELFGEGLDEAIAAIVQAIDNDDREALRRAAHRLRGEAVTLGFTSLTGLLEELESQAVSLDQTRLSLLRRELIAEAVRSVAWLRHRAQEVKHDL
;
A
#
# COMPACT_ATOMS: atom_id res chain seq x y z
N MET A 1 -7.80 32.20 11.32
CA MET A 1 -7.07 32.14 10.05
C MET A 1 -6.84 30.67 9.78
N ALA A 2 -7.48 30.11 8.76
CA ALA A 2 -7.28 28.71 8.36
C ALA A 2 -5.87 28.58 7.76
N ALA A 3 -5.15 27.53 8.15
CA ALA A 3 -3.85 27.19 7.54
C ALA A 3 -4.04 26.96 6.03
N PRO A 4 -3.07 27.30 5.17
CA PRO A 4 -3.17 27.06 3.75
C PRO A 4 -3.26 25.55 3.52
N THR A 5 -4.34 25.11 2.90
CA THR A 5 -4.51 23.74 2.38
C THR A 5 -3.35 23.49 1.41
N ARG A 6 -2.49 22.54 1.74
CA ARG A 6 -1.46 22.02 0.83
C ARG A 6 -2.17 21.69 -0.48
N ALA A 7 -1.74 22.28 -1.60
CA ALA A 7 -2.25 21.93 -2.91
C ALA A 7 -2.02 20.41 -3.10
N GLN A 8 -3.11 19.64 -3.15
CA GLN A 8 -3.02 18.21 -3.44
C GLN A 8 -2.46 18.07 -4.85
N ALA A 9 -1.44 17.24 -5.02
CA ALA A 9 -0.89 16.92 -6.33
C ALA A 9 -2.00 16.35 -7.22
N GLU A 10 -1.99 16.70 -8.51
CA GLU A 10 -2.88 16.12 -9.51
C GLU A 10 -2.56 14.62 -9.64
N LEU A 11 -3.54 13.76 -9.38
CA LEU A 11 -3.42 12.30 -9.45
C LEU A 11 -4.07 11.77 -10.73
N HIS A 12 -3.49 10.70 -11.27
CA HIS A 12 -4.02 9.93 -12.39
C HIS A 12 -4.77 8.70 -11.87
N ILE A 13 -6.10 8.72 -11.94
CA ILE A 13 -6.98 7.75 -11.31
C ILE A 13 -7.70 6.89 -12.35
N LEU A 14 -7.67 5.57 -12.18
CA LEU A 14 -8.46 4.63 -12.96
C LEU A 14 -9.75 4.29 -12.21
N LEU A 15 -10.89 4.56 -12.81
CA LEU A 15 -12.22 4.27 -12.27
C LEU A 15 -12.86 3.09 -13.01
N ALA A 16 -13.08 1.98 -12.31
CA ALA A 16 -13.85 0.83 -12.80
C ALA A 16 -15.26 0.86 -12.21
N GLU A 17 -16.25 1.09 -13.05
CA GLU A 17 -17.66 1.21 -12.69
C GLU A 17 -18.50 0.89 -13.95
N ASP A 18 -19.51 0.04 -13.84
CA ASP A 18 -20.34 -0.38 -14.99
C ASP A 18 -21.52 0.56 -15.26
N ASN A 19 -21.97 1.29 -14.26
CA ASN A 19 -23.12 2.17 -14.37
C ASN A 19 -22.74 3.57 -14.89
N LEU A 20 -23.23 3.94 -16.07
CA LEU A 20 -22.92 5.23 -16.71
C LEU A 20 -23.25 6.47 -15.85
N VAL A 21 -24.26 6.38 -14.99
CA VAL A 21 -24.61 7.50 -14.09
C VAL A 21 -23.57 7.65 -13.00
N ASN A 22 -23.18 6.53 -12.36
CA ASN A 22 -22.16 6.50 -11.35
C ASN A 22 -20.79 6.94 -11.92
N GLN A 23 -20.42 6.47 -13.11
CA GLN A 23 -19.22 6.91 -13.84
C GLN A 23 -19.18 8.43 -13.98
N LYS A 24 -20.26 9.03 -14.47
CA LYS A 24 -20.36 10.49 -14.66
C LYS A 24 -20.24 11.25 -13.35
N VAL A 25 -20.88 10.75 -12.29
CA VAL A 25 -20.85 11.39 -10.97
C VAL A 25 -19.43 11.31 -10.39
N ALA A 26 -18.86 10.12 -10.29
CA ALA A 26 -17.53 9.92 -9.72
C ALA A 26 -16.45 10.68 -10.51
N ARG A 27 -16.44 10.58 -11.83
CA ARG A 27 -15.53 11.32 -12.70
C ARG A 27 -15.61 12.83 -12.47
N ARG A 28 -16.84 13.40 -12.40
CA ARG A 28 -17.06 14.83 -12.18
C ARG A 28 -16.54 15.29 -10.82
N LEU A 29 -16.69 14.45 -9.79
CA LEU A 29 -16.18 14.73 -8.46
C LEU A 29 -14.65 14.71 -8.43
N LEU A 30 -14.01 13.74 -9.09
CA LEU A 30 -12.56 13.64 -9.22
C LEU A 30 -11.96 14.83 -9.99
N GLU A 31 -12.58 15.23 -11.11
CA GLU A 31 -12.18 16.41 -11.88
C GLU A 31 -12.27 17.70 -11.04
N ARG A 32 -13.30 17.83 -10.17
CA ARG A 32 -13.44 18.97 -9.25
C ARG A 32 -12.37 18.98 -8.15
N LEU A 33 -11.89 17.82 -7.75
CA LEU A 33 -10.78 17.68 -6.80
C LEU A 33 -9.41 17.94 -7.46
N GLY A 34 -9.37 18.14 -8.79
CA GLY A 34 -8.14 18.44 -9.54
C GLY A 34 -7.41 17.18 -10.01
N HIS A 35 -8.08 16.03 -10.09
CA HIS A 35 -7.49 14.78 -10.54
C HIS A 35 -7.90 14.43 -11.97
N GLN A 36 -7.03 13.70 -12.68
CA GLN A 36 -7.36 13.08 -13.96
C GLN A 36 -8.02 11.72 -13.73
N CYS A 37 -9.05 11.41 -14.53
CA CYS A 37 -9.80 10.16 -14.38
C CYS A 37 -10.04 9.50 -15.73
N GLU A 38 -9.54 8.28 -15.87
CA GLU A 38 -9.94 7.36 -16.95
C GLU A 38 -10.97 6.37 -16.42
N VAL A 39 -11.98 6.06 -17.24
CA VAL A 39 -13.11 5.20 -16.85
C VAL A 39 -13.12 3.93 -17.67
N VAL A 40 -13.34 2.80 -16.99
CA VAL A 40 -13.53 1.48 -17.59
C VAL A 40 -14.80 0.82 -17.03
N ASN A 41 -15.34 -0.19 -17.70
CA ASN A 41 -16.68 -0.70 -17.43
C ASN A 41 -16.72 -1.98 -16.59
N ASN A 42 -15.58 -2.63 -16.34
CA ASN A 42 -15.51 -3.88 -15.59
C ASN A 42 -14.08 -4.14 -15.11
N GLY A 43 -13.92 -5.15 -14.26
CA GLY A 43 -12.61 -5.52 -13.69
C GLY A 43 -11.61 -6.04 -14.72
N ARG A 44 -12.07 -6.63 -15.83
CA ARG A 44 -11.18 -7.10 -16.91
C ARG A 44 -10.51 -5.92 -17.62
N GLU A 45 -11.30 -4.90 -17.97
CA GLU A 45 -10.77 -3.67 -18.55
C GLU A 45 -9.84 -2.95 -17.58
N ALA A 46 -10.20 -2.92 -16.27
CA ALA A 46 -9.34 -2.32 -15.24
C ALA A 46 -7.97 -2.98 -15.18
N LEU A 47 -7.90 -4.32 -15.17
CA LEU A 47 -6.62 -5.04 -15.19
C LEU A 47 -5.84 -4.81 -16.49
N ALA A 48 -6.51 -4.73 -17.64
CA ALA A 48 -5.85 -4.45 -18.91
C ALA A 48 -5.19 -3.07 -18.88
N ARG A 49 -5.92 -2.03 -18.47
CA ARG A 49 -5.39 -0.66 -18.35
C ARG A 49 -4.29 -0.54 -17.29
N TRP A 50 -4.44 -1.21 -16.15
CA TRP A 50 -3.40 -1.24 -15.13
C TRP A 50 -2.07 -1.83 -15.64
N ARG A 51 -2.12 -2.80 -16.56
CA ARG A 51 -0.92 -3.39 -17.15
C ARG A 51 -0.22 -2.49 -18.18
N GLU A 52 -0.98 -1.59 -18.82
CA GLU A 52 -0.50 -0.73 -19.91
C GLU A 52 0.24 0.52 -19.40
N GLN A 53 -0.16 1.04 -18.22
CA GLN A 53 0.40 2.28 -17.68
C GLN A 53 0.33 2.32 -16.16
N THR A 54 0.99 3.32 -15.56
CA THR A 54 1.00 3.55 -14.12
C THR A 54 -0.18 4.41 -13.69
N TRP A 55 -0.74 4.11 -12.54
CA TRP A 55 -1.84 4.82 -11.91
C TRP A 55 -1.48 5.18 -10.49
N ASP A 56 -1.93 6.36 -10.02
CA ASP A 56 -1.72 6.75 -8.63
C ASP A 56 -2.70 6.00 -7.71
N VAL A 57 -3.97 5.90 -8.12
CA VAL A 57 -5.02 5.21 -7.37
C VAL A 57 -5.99 4.50 -8.33
N LEU A 58 -6.45 3.31 -7.95
CA LEU A 58 -7.57 2.63 -8.59
C LEU A 58 -8.83 2.79 -7.74
N LEU A 59 -9.95 3.18 -8.35
CA LEU A 59 -11.28 3.15 -7.75
C LEU A 59 -12.07 2.02 -8.42
N ILE A 60 -12.46 0.99 -7.67
CA ILE A 60 -13.05 -0.22 -8.23
C ILE A 60 -14.39 -0.52 -7.58
N ASP A 61 -15.46 -0.54 -8.39
CA ASP A 61 -16.74 -1.06 -7.93
C ASP A 61 -16.65 -2.55 -7.61
N LEU A 62 -17.20 -2.96 -6.47
CA LEU A 62 -17.23 -4.37 -6.11
C LEU A 62 -18.15 -5.18 -7.02
N GLN A 63 -19.23 -4.60 -7.52
CA GLN A 63 -20.23 -5.28 -8.33
C GLN A 63 -20.21 -4.79 -9.77
N MET A 64 -19.60 -5.56 -10.64
CA MET A 64 -19.52 -5.30 -12.08
C MET A 64 -19.74 -6.58 -12.88
N PRO A 65 -20.26 -6.48 -14.12
CA PRO A 65 -20.39 -7.62 -15.03
C PRO A 65 -19.00 -8.12 -15.49
N GLU A 66 -18.96 -9.30 -16.07
CA GLU A 66 -17.79 -9.99 -16.62
C GLU A 66 -16.69 -10.33 -15.59
N MET A 67 -16.23 -9.36 -14.83
CA MET A 67 -15.29 -9.50 -13.74
C MET A 67 -15.62 -8.47 -12.65
N ASP A 68 -15.96 -8.97 -11.48
CA ASP A 68 -16.24 -8.17 -10.30
C ASP A 68 -14.97 -7.58 -9.68
N GLY A 69 -15.14 -6.62 -8.77
CA GLY A 69 -14.03 -5.93 -8.12
C GLY A 69 -13.20 -6.83 -7.21
N GLU A 70 -13.82 -7.82 -6.56
CA GLU A 70 -13.11 -8.79 -5.71
C GLU A 70 -12.15 -9.65 -6.54
N THR A 71 -12.62 -10.16 -7.66
CA THR A 71 -11.76 -10.93 -8.59
C THR A 71 -10.66 -10.05 -9.19
N ALA A 72 -10.98 -8.80 -9.55
CA ALA A 72 -10.02 -7.88 -10.13
C ALA A 72 -8.89 -7.54 -9.15
N ILE A 73 -9.21 -7.18 -7.91
CA ILE A 73 -8.18 -6.85 -6.90
C ILE A 73 -7.32 -8.05 -6.56
N ARG A 74 -7.89 -9.23 -6.40
CA ARG A 74 -7.14 -10.46 -6.13
C ARG A 74 -6.12 -10.75 -7.24
N LEU A 75 -6.53 -10.71 -8.52
CA LEU A 75 -5.64 -10.92 -9.65
C LEU A 75 -4.56 -9.83 -9.74
N LEU A 76 -4.91 -8.58 -9.47
CA LEU A 76 -3.97 -7.46 -9.44
C LEU A 76 -2.88 -7.70 -8.37
N ARG A 77 -3.27 -8.09 -7.15
CA ARG A 77 -2.32 -8.38 -6.07
C ARG A 77 -1.43 -9.59 -6.38
N GLU A 78 -2.00 -10.66 -6.92
CA GLU A 78 -1.24 -11.84 -7.36
C GLU A 78 -0.21 -11.47 -8.43
N GLU A 79 -0.60 -10.67 -9.43
CA GLU A 79 0.29 -10.25 -10.51
C GLU A 79 1.33 -9.22 -10.04
N THR A 80 0.98 -8.30 -9.15
CA THR A 80 1.92 -7.36 -8.53
C THR A 80 3.07 -8.10 -7.83
N VAL A 81 2.73 -9.12 -7.01
CA VAL A 81 3.71 -9.96 -6.33
C VAL A 81 4.54 -10.79 -7.31
N ALA A 82 3.88 -11.47 -8.26
CA ALA A 82 4.56 -12.34 -9.22
C ALA A 82 5.56 -11.61 -10.12
N ARG A 83 5.29 -10.33 -10.43
CA ARG A 83 6.14 -9.49 -11.28
C ARG A 83 7.10 -8.58 -10.51
N GLY A 84 7.07 -8.60 -9.17
CA GLY A 84 7.87 -7.70 -8.34
C GLY A 84 7.55 -6.21 -8.56
N LEU A 85 6.28 -5.89 -8.85
CA LEU A 85 5.83 -4.51 -9.09
C LEU A 85 5.58 -3.80 -7.75
N SER A 86 5.68 -2.47 -7.77
CA SER A 86 5.27 -1.63 -6.64
C SER A 86 3.79 -1.83 -6.29
N HIS A 87 3.46 -1.68 -5.03
CA HIS A 87 2.07 -1.76 -4.57
C HIS A 87 1.20 -0.71 -5.26
N GLN A 88 0.09 -1.15 -5.85
CA GLN A 88 -0.87 -0.29 -6.51
C GLN A 88 -1.99 0.08 -5.53
N PRO A 89 -2.12 1.34 -5.11
CA PRO A 89 -3.21 1.79 -4.26
C PRO A 89 -4.57 1.53 -4.91
N ALA A 90 -5.49 0.88 -4.18
CA ALA A 90 -6.81 0.55 -4.69
C ALA A 90 -7.90 0.75 -3.62
N ILE A 91 -8.96 1.46 -3.99
CA ILE A 91 -10.12 1.78 -3.16
C ILE A 91 -11.34 1.04 -3.70
N ALA A 92 -12.04 0.29 -2.85
CA ALA A 92 -13.30 -0.35 -3.19
C ALA A 92 -14.45 0.66 -3.17
N MET A 93 -15.36 0.59 -4.15
CA MET A 93 -16.65 1.28 -4.09
C MET A 93 -17.75 0.25 -3.79
N THR A 94 -18.51 0.43 -2.71
CA THR A 94 -19.49 -0.56 -2.24
C THR A 94 -20.87 0.05 -2.03
N ALA A 95 -21.91 -0.72 -2.34
CA ALA A 95 -23.30 -0.32 -2.07
C ALA A 95 -23.69 -0.42 -0.59
N HIS A 96 -22.88 -1.07 0.24
CA HIS A 96 -23.15 -1.30 1.65
C HIS A 96 -22.13 -0.55 2.52
N ALA A 97 -22.62 0.13 3.55
CA ALA A 97 -21.82 0.88 4.52
C ALA A 97 -22.02 0.31 5.94
N MET A 98 -22.15 -1.01 6.07
CA MET A 98 -22.35 -1.64 7.38
C MET A 98 -21.02 -1.84 8.12
N GLN A 99 -21.13 -1.93 9.44
CA GLN A 99 -20.00 -2.26 10.30
C GLN A 99 -19.49 -3.67 9.92
N GLY A 100 -18.22 -3.75 9.47
CA GLY A 100 -17.60 -4.97 8.92
C GLY A 100 -17.27 -4.94 7.44
N ASP A 101 -17.87 -4.04 6.66
CA ASP A 101 -17.54 -3.92 5.23
C ASP A 101 -16.13 -3.37 4.99
N LYS A 102 -15.65 -2.51 5.89
CA LYS A 102 -14.27 -2.03 5.86
C LYS A 102 -13.28 -3.19 5.99
N GLU A 103 -13.43 -3.97 7.04
CA GLU A 103 -12.57 -5.12 7.32
C GLU A 103 -12.61 -6.14 6.18
N ARG A 104 -13.79 -6.33 5.59
CA ARG A 104 -13.97 -7.19 4.43
C ARG A 104 -13.23 -6.66 3.20
N CYS A 105 -13.35 -5.38 2.86
CA CYS A 105 -12.62 -4.78 1.73
C CYS A 105 -11.11 -4.88 1.92
N LEU A 106 -10.61 -4.58 3.12
CA LEU A 106 -9.19 -4.72 3.44
C LEU A 106 -8.71 -6.18 3.33
N ALA A 107 -9.51 -7.14 3.81
CA ALA A 107 -9.20 -8.57 3.69
C ALA A 107 -9.18 -9.07 2.23
N MET A 108 -9.95 -8.45 1.33
CA MET A 108 -9.89 -8.71 -0.12
C MET A 108 -8.62 -8.18 -0.78
N GLY A 109 -7.88 -7.26 -0.11
CA GLY A 109 -6.66 -6.65 -0.65
C GLY A 109 -6.82 -5.21 -1.13
N PHE A 110 -7.94 -4.56 -0.87
CA PHE A 110 -8.08 -3.12 -1.06
C PHE A 110 -7.37 -2.35 0.06
N ASP A 111 -6.94 -1.13 -0.24
CA ASP A 111 -6.30 -0.22 0.71
C ASP A 111 -7.32 0.70 1.39
N GLY A 112 -8.51 0.80 0.79
CA GLY A 112 -9.58 1.63 1.28
C GLY A 112 -10.94 1.27 0.71
N TYR A 113 -11.98 1.98 1.18
CA TYR A 113 -13.33 1.78 0.67
C TYR A 113 -14.14 3.08 0.72
N ILE A 114 -15.07 3.21 -0.23
CA ILE A 114 -16.04 4.30 -0.29
C ILE A 114 -17.44 3.71 -0.47
N ALA A 115 -18.36 4.12 0.41
CA ALA A 115 -19.77 3.73 0.27
C ALA A 115 -20.45 4.53 -0.84
N LYS A 116 -21.29 3.88 -1.63
CA LYS A 116 -22.19 4.51 -2.58
C LYS A 116 -23.48 4.99 -1.87
N PRO A 117 -24.01 6.17 -2.20
CA PRO A 117 -23.58 7.07 -3.27
C PRO A 117 -22.29 7.82 -2.91
N VAL A 118 -21.40 7.93 -3.89
CA VAL A 118 -20.09 8.56 -3.69
C VAL A 118 -20.25 10.07 -3.46
N SER A 119 -19.69 10.60 -2.37
CA SER A 119 -19.62 12.03 -2.08
C SER A 119 -18.23 12.60 -2.35
N GLN A 120 -18.15 13.92 -2.57
CA GLN A 120 -16.88 14.59 -2.79
C GLN A 120 -15.96 14.48 -1.56
N GLU A 121 -16.52 14.63 -0.36
CA GLU A 121 -15.79 14.53 0.91
C GLU A 121 -15.21 13.13 1.08
N ALA A 122 -16.02 12.07 0.89
CA ALA A 122 -15.56 10.69 1.00
C ALA A 122 -14.44 10.34 -0.01
N LEU A 123 -14.54 10.85 -1.26
CA LEU A 123 -13.48 10.71 -2.26
C LEU A 123 -12.22 11.41 -1.82
N GLN A 124 -12.32 12.67 -1.40
CA GLN A 124 -11.18 13.48 -1.00
C GLN A 124 -10.44 12.85 0.18
N ASP A 125 -11.17 12.46 1.22
CA ASP A 125 -10.59 11.89 2.43
C ASP A 125 -9.92 10.53 2.15
N GLU A 126 -10.60 9.66 1.39
CA GLU A 126 -10.09 8.32 1.13
C GLU A 126 -8.94 8.32 0.12
N ILE A 127 -9.01 9.17 -0.92
CA ILE A 127 -7.89 9.36 -1.86
C ILE A 127 -6.69 9.98 -1.15
N ALA A 128 -6.89 10.97 -0.29
CA ALA A 128 -5.81 11.55 0.49
C ALA A 128 -5.17 10.52 1.44
N ARG A 129 -5.97 9.62 2.01
CA ARG A 129 -5.51 8.56 2.89
C ARG A 129 -4.75 7.45 2.15
N VAL A 130 -5.24 7.05 0.98
CA VAL A 130 -4.71 5.91 0.21
C VAL A 130 -3.69 6.35 -0.84
N GLY A 131 -3.87 7.52 -1.44
CA GLY A 131 -3.00 8.09 -2.47
C GLY A 131 -1.75 8.79 -1.93
N GLN A 132 -1.72 9.09 -0.62
CA GLN A 132 -0.43 9.34 0.02
C GLN A 132 0.29 8.00 0.15
N PRO A 133 1.62 7.93 -0.06
CA PRO A 133 2.38 6.79 0.41
C PRO A 133 1.89 6.54 1.83
N GLN A 134 1.34 5.34 2.11
CA GLN A 134 0.73 5.11 3.42
C GLN A 134 1.85 5.22 4.44
N ASP A 135 1.95 6.39 5.08
CA ASP A 135 2.86 6.62 6.21
C ASP A 135 2.44 5.81 7.44
N GLN A 136 1.30 5.08 7.37
CA GLN A 136 0.93 4.14 8.40
C GLN A 136 1.96 3.01 8.45
N GLY A 137 2.79 3.11 9.45
CA GLY A 137 3.87 2.16 9.66
C GLY A 137 5.22 2.58 9.13
N MET A 138 5.29 3.70 8.39
CA MET A 138 6.56 4.29 7.94
C MET A 138 7.18 5.16 9.04
N PRO A 139 8.49 5.43 8.97
CA PRO A 139 9.19 6.26 9.93
C PRO A 139 8.59 7.66 10.12
N ASP A 140 8.47 8.09 11.35
CA ASP A 140 8.26 9.50 11.70
C ASP A 140 9.60 10.24 11.59
N GLU A 141 9.75 11.05 10.56
CA GLU A 141 10.99 11.77 10.27
C GLU A 141 11.39 12.76 11.36
N ALA A 142 10.42 13.44 11.98
CA ALA A 142 10.73 14.35 13.08
C ALA A 142 11.31 13.60 14.29
N ARG A 143 10.85 12.36 14.50
CA ARG A 143 11.41 11.46 15.52
C ARG A 143 12.79 10.98 15.13
N LEU A 144 12.99 10.53 13.88
CA LEU A 144 14.30 10.09 13.38
C LEU A 144 15.32 11.20 13.45
N LEU A 145 14.95 12.42 13.03
CA LEU A 145 15.83 13.58 13.07
C LEU A 145 16.33 13.86 14.51
N LYS A 146 15.42 13.81 15.49
CA LYS A 146 15.80 13.94 16.92
C LYS A 146 16.72 12.82 17.39
N GLN A 147 16.48 11.58 16.95
CA GLN A 147 17.36 10.44 17.30
C GLN A 147 18.76 10.58 16.69
N CYS A 148 18.87 11.24 15.55
CA CYS A 148 20.11 11.53 14.84
C CYS A 148 20.71 12.90 15.22
N ALA A 149 20.38 13.43 16.40
CA ALA A 149 20.89 14.71 16.91
C ALA A 149 20.65 15.90 15.94
N ASP A 150 19.48 15.92 15.30
CA ASP A 150 19.05 16.90 14.31
C ASP A 150 19.96 16.97 13.05
N ASP A 151 20.62 15.84 12.71
CA ASP A 151 21.44 15.70 11.50
C ASP A 151 20.65 15.02 10.36
N PRO A 152 20.18 15.76 9.35
CA PRO A 152 19.41 15.20 8.22
C PRO A 152 20.26 14.26 7.36
N SER A 153 21.58 14.51 7.26
CA SER A 153 22.48 13.69 6.44
C SER A 153 22.61 12.29 7.01
N LEU A 154 22.70 12.19 8.35
CA LEU A 154 22.73 10.90 9.04
C LEU A 154 21.41 10.15 8.89
N VAL A 155 20.26 10.84 8.95
CA VAL A 155 18.94 10.22 8.69
C VAL A 155 18.90 9.62 7.30
N GLN A 156 19.35 10.38 6.30
CA GLN A 156 19.37 9.91 4.90
C GLN A 156 20.27 8.68 4.73
N GLU A 157 21.50 8.73 5.26
CA GLU A 157 22.44 7.60 5.20
C GLU A 157 21.87 6.32 5.82
N LEU A 158 21.19 6.43 6.96
CA LEU A 158 20.55 5.29 7.62
C LEU A 158 19.40 4.71 6.81
N LEU A 159 18.58 5.55 6.20
CA LEU A 159 17.46 5.11 5.35
C LEU A 159 17.95 4.47 4.05
N GLU A 160 19.00 5.00 3.43
CA GLU A 160 19.64 4.41 2.24
C GLU A 160 20.24 3.04 2.56
N LEU A 161 20.99 2.93 3.64
CA LEU A 161 21.59 1.66 4.09
C LEU A 161 20.54 0.60 4.37
N PHE A 162 19.45 0.97 5.04
CA PHE A 162 18.32 0.07 5.28
C PHE A 162 17.67 -0.39 3.97
N GLY A 163 17.46 0.54 3.03
CA GLY A 163 16.87 0.24 1.73
C GLY A 163 17.71 -0.72 0.89
N GLU A 164 19.04 -0.59 0.92
CA GLU A 164 19.96 -1.49 0.23
C GLU A 164 19.93 -2.92 0.78
N GLY A 165 19.76 -3.08 2.11
CA GLY A 165 19.72 -4.39 2.75
C GLY A 165 18.34 -5.06 2.78
N LEU A 166 17.27 -4.31 2.57
CA LEU A 166 15.89 -4.78 2.79
C LEU A 166 15.51 -5.95 1.88
N ASP A 167 15.81 -5.87 0.58
CA ASP A 167 15.47 -6.90 -0.40
C ASP A 167 16.12 -8.26 -0.06
N GLU A 168 17.40 -8.23 0.34
CA GLU A 168 18.14 -9.45 0.74
C GLU A 168 17.59 -10.03 2.05
N ALA A 169 17.27 -9.17 3.02
CA ALA A 169 16.70 -9.60 4.30
C ALA A 169 15.32 -10.24 4.13
N ILE A 170 14.46 -9.66 3.30
CA ILE A 170 13.14 -10.22 2.96
C ILE A 170 13.30 -11.55 2.21
N ALA A 171 14.20 -11.64 1.24
CA ALA A 171 14.47 -12.88 0.51
C ALA A 171 14.90 -14.01 1.45
N ALA A 172 15.75 -13.72 2.44
CA ALA A 172 16.19 -14.70 3.44
C ALA A 172 15.02 -15.22 4.29
N ILE A 173 14.10 -14.35 4.70
CA ILE A 173 12.89 -14.72 5.46
C ILE A 173 11.98 -15.61 4.59
N VAL A 174 11.72 -15.20 3.35
CA VAL A 174 10.88 -15.93 2.40
C VAL A 174 11.46 -17.33 2.14
N GLN A 175 12.77 -17.43 1.91
CA GLN A 175 13.46 -18.72 1.71
C GLN A 175 13.36 -19.62 2.94
N ALA A 176 13.47 -19.07 4.15
CA ALA A 176 13.31 -19.83 5.39
C ALA A 176 11.87 -20.36 5.54
N ILE A 177 10.85 -19.58 5.15
CA ILE A 177 9.45 -20.03 5.12
C ILE A 177 9.27 -21.15 4.09
N ASP A 178 9.76 -20.97 2.88
CA ASP A 178 9.62 -21.94 1.77
C ASP A 178 10.33 -23.27 2.07
N ASN A 179 11.42 -23.25 2.83
CA ASN A 179 12.18 -24.43 3.27
C ASN A 179 11.68 -25.03 4.59
N ASP A 180 10.65 -24.44 5.21
CA ASP A 180 10.15 -24.79 6.57
C ASP A 180 11.26 -24.76 7.66
N ASP A 181 12.29 -23.94 7.46
CA ASP A 181 13.38 -23.75 8.44
C ASP A 181 12.99 -22.68 9.48
N ARG A 182 12.36 -23.15 10.55
CA ARG A 182 11.82 -22.30 11.63
C ARG A 182 12.91 -21.55 12.39
N GLU A 183 14.09 -22.12 12.49
CA GLU A 183 15.20 -21.47 13.19
C GLU A 183 15.85 -20.38 12.34
N ALA A 184 16.06 -20.63 11.04
CA ALA A 184 16.51 -19.60 10.10
C ALA A 184 15.49 -18.45 10.01
N LEU A 185 14.18 -18.76 9.95
CA LEU A 185 13.09 -17.79 9.95
C LEU A 185 13.17 -16.88 11.18
N ARG A 186 13.28 -17.46 12.38
CA ARG A 186 13.37 -16.70 13.62
C ARG A 186 14.58 -15.77 13.63
N ARG A 187 15.76 -16.27 13.21
CA ARG A 187 16.99 -15.46 13.17
C ARG A 187 16.91 -14.32 12.16
N ALA A 188 16.38 -14.59 10.96
CA ALA A 188 16.24 -13.58 9.92
C ALA A 188 15.24 -12.50 10.32
N ALA A 189 14.07 -12.89 10.85
CA ALA A 189 13.05 -11.96 11.35
C ALA A 189 13.58 -11.10 12.50
N HIS A 190 14.31 -11.69 13.46
CA HIS A 190 14.91 -10.96 14.57
C HIS A 190 15.87 -9.85 14.10
N ARG A 191 16.76 -10.16 13.15
CA ARG A 191 17.73 -9.21 12.61
C ARG A 191 17.04 -8.01 11.97
N LEU A 192 16.15 -8.27 10.99
CA LEU A 192 15.45 -7.21 10.29
C LEU A 192 14.55 -6.40 11.22
N ARG A 193 13.93 -7.03 12.23
CA ARG A 193 13.11 -6.34 13.22
C ARG A 193 13.91 -5.31 14.01
N GLY A 194 15.15 -5.63 14.39
CA GLY A 194 16.02 -4.67 15.09
C GLY A 194 16.25 -3.39 14.29
N GLU A 195 16.52 -3.52 13.01
CA GLU A 195 16.70 -2.39 12.09
C GLU A 195 15.38 -1.61 11.89
N ALA A 196 14.28 -2.32 11.62
CA ALA A 196 12.96 -1.73 11.42
C ALA A 196 12.46 -0.96 12.64
N VAL A 197 12.68 -1.48 13.86
CA VAL A 197 12.34 -0.79 15.13
C VAL A 197 13.14 0.50 15.27
N THR A 198 14.44 0.44 15.02
CA THR A 198 15.35 1.59 15.15
C THR A 198 14.93 2.73 14.23
N LEU A 199 14.56 2.41 13.00
CA LEU A 199 14.14 3.39 12.01
C LEU A 199 12.66 3.77 12.11
N GLY A 200 11.84 3.01 12.83
CA GLY A 200 10.43 3.32 13.07
C GLY A 200 9.46 2.78 12.02
N PHE A 201 9.84 1.74 11.27
CA PHE A 201 8.93 1.00 10.38
C PHE A 201 7.99 0.12 11.21
N THR A 202 6.92 0.71 11.77
CA THR A 202 6.08 0.03 12.77
C THR A 202 5.27 -1.12 12.22
N SER A 203 4.73 -1.03 10.99
CA SER A 203 4.00 -2.13 10.35
C SER A 203 4.92 -3.31 10.03
N LEU A 204 6.09 -3.05 9.49
CA LEU A 204 7.10 -4.07 9.23
C LEU A 204 7.55 -4.74 10.53
N THR A 205 7.77 -3.94 11.57
CA THR A 205 8.13 -4.42 12.91
C THR A 205 7.08 -5.40 13.46
N GLY A 206 5.80 -5.09 13.36
CA GLY A 206 4.72 -5.96 13.84
C GLY A 206 4.70 -7.32 13.16
N LEU A 207 4.86 -7.35 11.82
CA LEU A 207 4.94 -8.61 11.06
C LEU A 207 6.18 -9.43 11.43
N LEU A 208 7.31 -8.79 11.58
CA LEU A 208 8.56 -9.45 11.97
C LEU A 208 8.52 -9.98 13.40
N GLU A 209 7.84 -9.28 14.32
CA GLU A 209 7.63 -9.73 15.69
C GLU A 209 6.76 -10.99 15.75
N GLU A 210 5.70 -11.06 14.95
CA GLU A 210 4.88 -12.28 14.85
C GLU A 210 5.68 -13.44 14.29
N LEU A 211 6.43 -13.23 13.19
CA LEU A 211 7.29 -14.25 12.59
C LEU A 211 8.40 -14.73 13.54
N GLU A 212 8.98 -13.83 14.34
CA GLU A 212 10.02 -14.19 15.32
C GLU A 212 9.45 -14.95 16.51
N SER A 213 8.40 -14.40 17.14
CA SER A 213 7.86 -14.91 18.40
C SER A 213 7.09 -16.22 18.23
N GLN A 214 6.44 -16.41 17.10
CA GLN A 214 5.58 -17.56 16.84
C GLN A 214 6.14 -18.50 15.77
N ALA A 215 7.37 -18.35 15.34
CA ALA A 215 7.98 -19.14 14.27
C ALA A 215 7.73 -20.65 14.38
N VAL A 216 7.80 -21.22 15.58
CA VAL A 216 7.64 -22.66 15.83
C VAL A 216 6.18 -23.11 15.85
N SER A 217 5.25 -22.24 16.24
CA SER A 217 3.83 -22.55 16.46
C SER A 217 2.92 -22.24 15.27
N LEU A 218 3.39 -21.41 14.32
CA LEU A 218 2.62 -21.03 13.13
C LEU A 218 2.37 -22.23 12.21
N ASP A 219 1.11 -22.42 11.82
CA ASP A 219 0.76 -23.36 10.77
C ASP A 219 1.12 -22.83 9.37
N GLN A 220 1.09 -23.71 8.37
CA GLN A 220 1.46 -23.33 7.00
C GLN A 220 0.52 -22.29 6.36
N THR A 221 -0.75 -22.26 6.80
CA THR A 221 -1.72 -21.28 6.31
C THR A 221 -1.37 -19.88 6.79
N ARG A 222 -1.11 -19.72 8.10
CA ARG A 222 -0.71 -18.44 8.68
C ARG A 222 0.65 -17.97 8.17
N LEU A 223 1.62 -18.89 8.00
CA LEU A 223 2.92 -18.56 7.39
C LEU A 223 2.79 -18.06 5.95
N SER A 224 1.92 -18.68 5.16
CA SER A 224 1.67 -18.25 3.78
C SER A 224 1.04 -16.86 3.74
N LEU A 225 0.17 -16.55 4.69
CA LEU A 225 -0.43 -15.23 4.83
C LEU A 225 0.62 -14.19 5.25
N LEU A 226 1.38 -14.45 6.32
CA LEU A 226 2.44 -13.57 6.80
C LEU A 226 3.52 -13.31 5.75
N ARG A 227 3.87 -14.34 4.96
CA ARG A 227 4.77 -14.18 3.81
C ARG A 227 4.24 -13.14 2.82
N ARG A 228 2.95 -13.19 2.48
CA ARG A 228 2.31 -12.22 1.57
C ARG A 228 2.29 -10.82 2.17
N GLU A 229 1.87 -10.71 3.43
CA GLU A 229 1.83 -9.45 4.16
C GLU A 229 3.23 -8.80 4.26
N LEU A 230 4.27 -9.61 4.55
CA LEU A 230 5.65 -9.17 4.63
C LEU A 230 6.17 -8.64 3.29
N ILE A 231 5.92 -9.35 2.20
CA ILE A 231 6.33 -8.91 0.85
C ILE A 231 5.62 -7.60 0.49
N ALA A 232 4.32 -7.49 0.75
CA ALA A 232 3.57 -6.28 0.48
C ALA A 232 4.10 -5.08 1.29
N GLU A 233 4.44 -5.31 2.57
CA GLU A 233 5.00 -4.28 3.43
C GLU A 233 6.40 -3.85 3.00
N ALA A 234 7.25 -4.80 2.61
CA ALA A 234 8.58 -4.50 2.07
C ALA A 234 8.50 -3.64 0.80
N VAL A 235 7.58 -3.96 -0.12
CA VAL A 235 7.34 -3.15 -1.33
C VAL A 235 6.91 -1.73 -0.97
N ARG A 236 6.02 -1.55 0.02
CA ARG A 236 5.62 -0.22 0.52
C ARG A 236 6.80 0.54 1.12
N SER A 237 7.60 -0.13 1.94
CA SER A 237 8.79 0.47 2.56
C SER A 237 9.81 0.93 1.51
N VAL A 238 10.08 0.12 0.49
CA VAL A 238 10.97 0.49 -0.63
C VAL A 238 10.41 1.67 -1.43
N ALA A 239 9.11 1.69 -1.70
CA ALA A 239 8.48 2.79 -2.42
C ALA A 239 8.60 4.12 -1.64
N TRP A 240 8.35 4.08 -0.33
CA TRP A 240 8.51 5.22 0.56
C TRP A 240 9.96 5.72 0.61
N LEU A 241 10.94 4.82 0.75
CA LEU A 241 12.37 5.15 0.74
C LEU A 241 12.80 5.82 -0.57
N ARG A 242 12.33 5.32 -1.72
CA ARG A 242 12.63 5.89 -3.03
C ARG A 242 12.02 7.28 -3.22
N HIS A 243 10.77 7.47 -2.78
CA HIS A 243 10.11 8.77 -2.84
C HIS A 243 10.87 9.79 -2.01
N ARG A 244 11.28 9.41 -0.82
CA ARG A 244 12.05 10.25 0.09
C ARG A 244 13.41 10.68 -0.49
N ALA A 245 14.13 9.74 -1.10
CA ALA A 245 15.40 10.04 -1.78
C ALA A 245 15.26 11.02 -2.96
N GLN A 246 14.07 11.12 -3.56
CA GLN A 246 13.79 12.09 -4.63
C GLN A 246 13.47 13.48 -4.10
N GLU A 247 12.72 13.60 -2.99
CA GLU A 247 12.38 14.88 -2.36
C GLU A 247 13.64 15.63 -1.91
N VAL A 248 14.57 14.95 -1.26
CA VAL A 248 15.85 15.55 -0.80
C VAL A 248 16.71 16.09 -1.98
N LYS A 249 16.62 15.48 -3.16
CA LYS A 249 17.33 15.96 -4.36
C LYS A 249 16.72 17.21 -5.01
N HIS A 250 15.47 17.55 -4.68
CA HIS A 250 14.80 18.74 -5.23
C HIS A 250 14.96 19.98 -4.32
N ASP A 251 15.32 19.77 -3.05
CA ASP A 251 15.51 20.85 -2.07
C ASP A 251 16.98 21.32 -1.98
N LEU A 252 17.88 20.77 -2.80
CA LEU A 252 19.29 21.16 -2.98
C LEU A 252 19.52 21.83 -4.35
#